data_0738d667c844118c886f71a349c59d08
#
_entry.id   0738d667c844118c886f71a349c59d08
#
_cell.length_a   1.000
_cell.length_b   1.000
_cell.length_c   1.000
_cell.angle_alpha   90.00
_cell.angle_beta   90.00
_cell.angle_gamma   90.00
#
_symmetry.space_group_name_H-M   'P 1'
#
loop_
_entity.id
_entity.type
_entity.pdbx_description
1 polymer ?
#
loop_
_entity_poly.entity_id
_entity_poly.type
_entity_poly.pdbx_seq_one_letter_code
_entity_poly.pdbx_strand_id
1 'polypeptide(L)'
;MAIEKLTGPRLFQLIFLLVVLISAFTWRTITYEENNPIKSTIKTTALCDISKQACSFNVDGKQVSIDVEKRPIMQHATLRLLTDGLDSNWIAEATSVGMQMGSLKFTIPTKLEQQMSYSTFVPQCTHNKMTWQVNFSNGEQFISVIFISER
;
A
#
# COMPACT_ATOMS: atom_id res chain seq x y z
N MET A 1 32.72 2.39 -44.09
CA MET A 1 31.67 3.07 -43.30
C MET A 1 31.90 4.56 -43.42
N ALA A 2 31.05 5.27 -44.14
CA ALA A 2 31.18 6.71 -44.34
C ALA A 2 30.73 7.43 -43.06
N ILE A 3 31.66 8.02 -42.35
CA ILE A 3 31.37 8.97 -41.28
C ILE A 3 30.91 10.26 -41.94
N GLU A 4 29.59 10.43 -42.11
CA GLU A 4 29.05 11.70 -42.58
C GLU A 4 29.44 12.77 -41.55
N LYS A 5 30.22 13.75 -42.02
CA LYS A 5 30.54 14.96 -41.23
C LYS A 5 29.24 15.63 -40.85
N LEU A 6 28.92 15.60 -39.55
CA LEU A 6 27.77 16.35 -39.00
C LEU A 6 28.03 17.84 -39.28
N THR A 7 27.34 18.37 -40.28
CA THR A 7 27.31 19.81 -40.56
C THR A 7 26.66 20.54 -39.39
N GLY A 8 27.25 21.68 -38.98
CA GLY A 8 26.83 22.46 -37.78
C GLY A 8 25.31 22.63 -37.59
N PRO A 9 24.47 22.90 -38.64
CA PRO A 9 23.03 23.01 -38.46
C PRO A 9 22.35 21.71 -38.05
N ARG A 10 22.83 20.55 -38.49
CA ARG A 10 22.28 19.24 -38.11
C ARG A 10 22.64 18.88 -36.65
N LEU A 11 23.84 19.23 -36.22
CA LEU A 11 24.29 19.03 -34.84
C LEU A 11 23.46 19.91 -33.87
N PHE A 12 23.20 21.16 -34.26
CA PHE A 12 22.34 22.04 -33.47
C PHE A 12 20.90 21.51 -33.33
N GLN A 13 20.33 20.97 -34.42
CA GLN A 13 19.00 20.37 -34.41
C GLN A 13 18.93 19.13 -33.50
N LEU A 14 19.96 18.29 -33.48
CA LEU A 14 20.03 17.12 -32.58
C LEU A 14 20.12 17.53 -31.10
N ILE A 15 20.96 18.54 -30.80
CA ILE A 15 21.08 19.07 -29.42
C ILE A 15 19.76 19.66 -28.97
N PHE A 16 19.08 20.44 -29.82
CA PHE A 16 17.78 21.02 -29.51
C PHE A 16 16.72 19.95 -29.20
N LEU A 17 16.63 18.90 -30.02
CA LEU A 17 15.73 17.76 -29.78
C LEU A 17 16.04 17.05 -28.45
N LEU A 18 17.32 16.86 -28.14
CA LEU A 18 17.76 16.22 -26.91
C LEU A 18 17.38 17.07 -25.68
N VAL A 19 17.55 18.38 -25.73
CA VAL A 19 17.15 19.29 -24.65
C VAL A 19 15.62 19.27 -24.45
N VAL A 20 14.83 19.26 -25.54
CA VAL A 20 13.37 19.17 -25.46
C VAL A 20 12.93 17.85 -24.85
N LEU A 21 13.57 16.73 -25.22
CA LEU A 21 13.28 15.42 -24.63
C LEU A 21 13.59 15.37 -23.13
N ILE A 22 14.77 15.86 -22.74
CA ILE A 22 15.17 15.90 -21.33
C ILE A 22 14.19 16.77 -20.53
N SER A 23 13.81 17.94 -21.05
CA SER A 23 12.86 18.81 -20.36
C SER A 23 11.47 18.20 -20.23
N ALA A 24 10.99 17.48 -21.26
CA ALA A 24 9.73 16.77 -21.21
C ALA A 24 9.75 15.58 -20.22
N PHE A 25 10.86 14.85 -20.17
CA PHE A 25 11.06 13.77 -19.20
C PHE A 25 11.12 14.29 -17.76
N THR A 26 11.89 15.34 -17.50
CA THR A 26 11.98 15.94 -16.16
C THR A 26 10.64 16.51 -15.72
N TRP A 27 9.92 17.20 -16.62
CA TRP A 27 8.57 17.69 -16.32
C TRP A 27 7.62 16.55 -15.96
N ARG A 28 7.63 15.47 -16.76
CA ARG A 28 6.78 14.31 -16.50
C ARG A 28 7.14 13.59 -15.19
N THR A 29 8.42 13.50 -14.86
CA THR A 29 8.87 12.84 -13.63
C THR A 29 8.43 13.65 -12.40
N ILE A 30 8.58 14.99 -12.45
CA ILE A 30 8.18 15.88 -11.34
C ILE A 30 6.66 15.87 -11.17
N THR A 31 5.89 15.96 -12.27
CA THR A 31 4.41 15.96 -12.20
C THR A 31 3.83 14.59 -11.88
N TYR A 32 4.55 13.49 -12.19
CA TYR A 32 4.09 12.14 -11.86
C TYR A 32 4.22 11.82 -10.36
N GLU A 33 5.16 12.42 -9.67
CA GLU A 33 5.28 12.31 -8.21
C GLU A 33 4.19 13.09 -7.47
N GLU A 34 3.68 14.18 -8.07
CA GLU A 34 2.67 15.03 -7.46
C GLU A 34 1.24 14.47 -7.58
N ASN A 35 1.00 13.59 -8.58
CA ASN A 35 -0.30 12.96 -8.83
C ASN A 35 -0.45 11.56 -8.22
N ASN A 36 0.53 11.09 -7.44
CA ASN A 36 0.35 9.93 -6.59
C ASN A 36 -0.30 10.36 -5.28
N PRO A 37 -1.61 10.11 -5.06
CA PRO A 37 -2.30 10.48 -3.82
C PRO A 37 -1.81 9.72 -2.59
N ILE A 38 -0.75 8.93 -2.73
CA ILE A 38 -0.12 8.14 -1.65
C ILE A 38 0.87 8.95 -0.82
N LYS A 39 1.17 10.22 -1.20
CA LYS A 39 2.16 11.07 -0.49
C LYS A 39 1.55 12.09 0.46
N SER A 40 0.30 11.90 0.90
CA SER A 40 -0.24 12.68 2.00
C SER A 40 0.07 12.00 3.33
N THR A 41 1.17 12.47 3.93
CA THR A 41 1.43 12.35 5.37
C THR A 41 1.45 10.90 5.92
N ILE A 42 2.30 10.03 5.35
CA ILE A 42 2.80 8.90 6.12
C ILE A 42 3.71 9.51 7.20
N LYS A 43 3.14 9.93 8.32
CA LYS A 43 3.86 9.86 9.58
C LYS A 43 4.32 8.40 9.64
N THR A 44 5.61 8.20 9.58
CA THR A 44 6.28 6.90 9.72
C THR A 44 5.88 6.30 11.07
N THR A 45 4.67 5.77 11.11
CA THR A 45 4.24 4.92 12.21
C THR A 45 4.92 3.60 11.93
N ALA A 46 5.83 3.19 12.77
CA ALA A 46 6.47 1.88 12.69
C ALA A 46 5.37 0.86 12.38
N LEU A 47 5.48 0.15 11.24
CA LEU A 47 4.49 -0.81 10.79
C LEU A 47 4.29 -1.84 11.90
N CYS A 48 3.17 -1.76 12.59
CA CYS A 48 2.86 -2.65 13.68
C CYS A 48 2.44 -4.01 13.11
N ASP A 49 2.98 -5.08 13.69
CA ASP A 49 2.75 -6.46 13.26
C ASP A 49 1.62 -7.09 14.10
N ILE A 50 0.43 -7.15 13.49
CA ILE A 50 -0.75 -7.73 14.15
C ILE A 50 -0.69 -9.26 14.26
N SER A 51 0.26 -9.94 13.62
CA SER A 51 0.48 -11.37 13.84
C SER A 51 1.01 -11.67 15.23
N LYS A 52 1.67 -10.68 15.86
CA LYS A 52 2.30 -10.85 17.18
C LYS A 52 1.42 -10.30 18.30
N GLN A 53 0.85 -9.12 18.09
CA GLN A 53 0.06 -8.42 19.10
C GLN A 53 -0.93 -7.47 18.48
N ALA A 54 -1.93 -7.04 19.25
CA ALA A 54 -2.82 -5.97 18.88
C ALA A 54 -2.06 -4.65 18.66
N CYS A 55 -2.46 -3.88 17.67
CA CYS A 55 -1.86 -2.59 17.33
C CYS A 55 -2.80 -1.46 17.74
N SER A 56 -2.28 -0.47 18.46
CA SER A 56 -3.04 0.72 18.85
C SER A 56 -2.47 1.96 18.22
N PHE A 57 -3.35 2.80 17.70
CA PHE A 57 -3.02 4.05 17.00
C PHE A 57 -3.88 5.19 17.58
N ASN A 58 -3.36 6.40 17.48
CA ASN A 58 -4.15 7.60 17.78
C ASN A 58 -4.50 8.28 16.44
N VAL A 59 -5.79 8.34 16.12
CA VAL A 59 -6.34 8.96 14.92
C VAL A 59 -7.28 10.07 15.36
N ASP A 60 -6.92 11.32 15.11
CA ASP A 60 -7.69 12.51 15.49
C ASP A 60 -8.13 12.55 16.96
N GLY A 61 -7.23 12.13 17.86
CA GLY A 61 -7.50 12.09 19.29
C GLY A 61 -8.34 10.89 19.75
N LYS A 62 -8.79 10.03 18.84
CA LYS A 62 -9.44 8.76 19.17
C LYS A 62 -8.41 7.63 19.17
N GLN A 63 -8.47 6.78 20.17
CA GLN A 63 -7.66 5.57 20.20
C GLN A 63 -8.32 4.51 19.33
N VAL A 64 -7.58 4.02 18.34
CA VAL A 64 -7.98 2.94 17.44
C VAL A 64 -7.15 1.72 17.75
N SER A 65 -7.79 0.58 17.93
CA SER A 65 -7.12 -0.72 18.09
C SER A 65 -7.44 -1.64 16.92
N ILE A 66 -6.44 -2.34 16.42
CA ILE A 66 -6.57 -3.33 15.35
C ILE A 66 -5.95 -4.64 15.82
N ASP A 67 -6.73 -5.71 15.76
CA ASP A 67 -6.32 -7.05 16.17
C ASP A 67 -6.83 -8.11 15.20
N VAL A 68 -6.38 -9.34 15.38
CA VAL A 68 -6.84 -10.52 14.64
C VAL A 68 -7.61 -11.45 15.58
N GLU A 69 -8.68 -12.08 15.07
CA GLU A 69 -9.48 -12.99 15.86
C GLU A 69 -8.69 -14.23 16.33
N LYS A 70 -7.81 -14.74 15.46
CA LYS A 70 -7.01 -15.95 15.73
C LYS A 70 -5.57 -15.79 15.30
N ARG A 71 -4.65 -16.32 16.11
CA ARG A 71 -3.22 -16.49 15.81
C ARG A 71 -2.81 -17.95 15.95
N PRO A 72 -1.93 -18.46 15.11
CA PRO A 72 -1.29 -17.82 13.96
C PRO A 72 -2.24 -17.60 12.79
N ILE A 73 -1.92 -16.66 11.91
CA ILE A 73 -2.68 -16.38 10.69
C ILE A 73 -2.27 -17.42 9.64
N MET A 74 -3.19 -18.29 9.26
CA MET A 74 -2.91 -19.36 8.32
C MET A 74 -3.20 -18.93 6.88
N GLN A 75 -2.38 -19.42 5.94
CA GLN A 75 -2.72 -19.38 4.52
C GLN A 75 -3.89 -20.35 4.24
N HIS A 76 -4.60 -20.13 3.14
CA HIS A 76 -5.79 -20.89 2.75
C HIS A 76 -6.89 -20.89 3.83
N ALA A 77 -6.99 -19.79 4.56
CA ALA A 77 -7.96 -19.62 5.64
C ALA A 77 -8.63 -18.24 5.60
N THR A 78 -9.77 -18.11 6.24
CA THR A 78 -10.42 -16.83 6.43
C THR A 78 -9.72 -16.07 7.55
N LEU A 79 -9.19 -14.89 7.21
CA LEU A 79 -8.68 -13.91 8.17
C LEU A 79 -9.82 -13.00 8.59
N ARG A 80 -9.97 -12.82 9.89
CA ARG A 80 -10.89 -11.83 10.47
C ARG A 80 -10.11 -10.84 11.32
N LEU A 81 -10.23 -9.56 10.94
CA LEU A 81 -9.66 -8.44 11.70
C LEU A 81 -10.77 -7.83 12.56
N LEU A 82 -10.43 -7.53 13.79
CA LEU A 82 -11.27 -6.84 14.73
C LEU A 82 -10.69 -5.45 14.96
N THR A 83 -11.54 -4.42 14.82
CA THR A 83 -11.09 -3.04 15.02
C THR A 83 -12.02 -2.35 16.00
N ASP A 84 -11.41 -1.62 16.94
CA ASP A 84 -12.12 -0.76 17.86
C ASP A 84 -11.77 0.70 17.56
N GLY A 85 -12.75 1.59 17.64
CA GLY A 85 -12.59 3.01 17.34
C GLY A 85 -12.69 3.41 15.87
N LEU A 86 -12.82 2.44 14.92
CA LEU A 86 -13.10 2.71 13.51
C LEU A 86 -14.61 2.72 13.24
N ASP A 87 -15.03 3.61 12.35
CA ASP A 87 -16.41 3.70 11.87
C ASP A 87 -16.62 2.81 10.60
N SER A 88 -17.87 2.62 10.21
CA SER A 88 -18.24 1.76 9.06
C SER A 88 -17.81 2.28 7.69
N ASN A 89 -17.36 3.53 7.59
CA ASN A 89 -16.86 4.16 6.36
C ASN A 89 -15.39 3.80 6.04
N TRP A 90 -14.70 3.13 6.97
CA TRP A 90 -13.36 2.64 6.72
C TRP A 90 -13.38 1.38 5.87
N ILE A 91 -12.55 1.36 4.84
CA ILE A 91 -12.30 0.20 3.99
C ILE A 91 -10.91 -0.36 4.28
N ALA A 92 -10.76 -1.66 4.14
CA ALA A 92 -9.47 -2.34 4.34
C ALA A 92 -9.07 -3.07 3.06
N GLU A 93 -7.81 -2.95 2.69
CA GLU A 93 -7.19 -3.66 1.59
C GLU A 93 -5.78 -4.11 1.97
N ALA A 94 -5.44 -5.35 1.68
CA ALA A 94 -4.09 -5.87 1.93
C ALA A 94 -3.34 -6.08 0.62
N THR A 95 -2.07 -5.71 0.63
CA THR A 95 -1.14 -5.95 -0.47
C THR A 95 0.03 -6.79 0.00
N SER A 96 0.52 -7.70 -0.84
CA SER A 96 1.69 -8.52 -0.50
C SER A 96 2.96 -7.67 -0.53
N VAL A 97 3.82 -7.85 0.49
CA VAL A 97 5.11 -7.18 0.57
C VAL A 97 6.18 -8.08 -0.07
N GLY A 98 6.88 -7.54 -1.06
CA GLY A 98 7.99 -8.25 -1.74
C GLY A 98 7.60 -9.18 -2.87
N MET A 99 6.30 -9.38 -3.14
CA MET A 99 5.80 -10.16 -4.27
C MET A 99 4.59 -9.48 -4.90
N GLN A 100 4.45 -9.60 -6.21
CA GLN A 100 3.27 -9.09 -6.93
C GLN A 100 2.17 -10.16 -6.97
N MET A 101 1.45 -10.33 -5.88
CA MET A 101 0.34 -11.29 -5.78
C MET A 101 -1.06 -10.64 -5.83
N GLY A 102 -1.12 -9.38 -6.24
CA GLY A 102 -2.38 -8.63 -6.22
C GLY A 102 -2.76 -8.14 -4.82
N SER A 103 -3.99 -7.69 -4.68
CA SER A 103 -4.53 -7.18 -3.43
C SER A 103 -5.65 -8.07 -2.89
N LEU A 104 -5.76 -8.13 -1.56
CA LEU A 104 -6.87 -8.79 -0.86
C LEU A 104 -7.83 -7.70 -0.39
N LYS A 105 -9.04 -7.74 -0.91
CA LYS A 105 -10.10 -6.85 -0.45
C LYS A 105 -10.81 -7.49 0.72
N PHE A 106 -11.02 -6.71 1.76
CA PHE A 106 -11.83 -7.14 2.88
C PHE A 106 -13.30 -6.87 2.60
N THR A 107 -14.16 -7.65 3.23
CA THR A 107 -15.60 -7.42 3.20
C THR A 107 -15.94 -6.07 3.84
N ILE A 108 -17.13 -5.57 3.53
CA ILE A 108 -17.70 -4.41 4.22
C ILE A 108 -17.73 -4.71 5.73
N PRO A 109 -17.28 -3.78 6.57
CA PRO A 109 -17.20 -4.03 7.99
C PRO A 109 -18.57 -4.33 8.59
N THR A 110 -18.62 -5.39 9.39
CA THR A 110 -19.83 -5.76 10.13
C THR A 110 -19.63 -5.41 11.60
N LYS A 111 -20.59 -4.73 12.19
CA LYS A 111 -20.54 -4.39 13.61
C LYS A 111 -20.77 -5.65 14.44
N LEU A 112 -19.81 -5.97 15.30
CA LEU A 112 -19.86 -7.07 16.24
C LEU A 112 -19.73 -6.48 17.66
N GLU A 113 -20.84 -6.36 18.37
CA GLU A 113 -20.91 -5.67 19.67
C GLU A 113 -20.42 -4.22 19.59
N GLN A 114 -19.21 -3.92 20.11
CA GLN A 114 -18.57 -2.60 20.08
C GLN A 114 -17.44 -2.50 19.04
N GLN A 115 -17.12 -3.60 18.36
CA GLN A 115 -16.02 -3.66 17.39
C GLN A 115 -16.54 -3.79 15.96
N MET A 116 -15.74 -3.34 15.01
CA MET A 116 -15.98 -3.59 13.59
C MET A 116 -15.13 -4.80 13.14
N SER A 117 -15.77 -5.70 12.41
CA SER A 117 -15.14 -6.91 11.89
C SER A 117 -14.97 -6.84 10.37
N TYR A 118 -13.76 -7.05 9.89
CA TYR A 118 -13.41 -7.14 8.49
C TYR A 118 -12.93 -8.55 8.19
N SER A 119 -13.41 -9.18 7.13
CA SER A 119 -12.99 -10.53 6.76
C SER A 119 -12.48 -10.60 5.32
N THR A 120 -11.48 -11.44 5.10
CA THR A 120 -10.96 -11.78 3.78
C THR A 120 -10.44 -13.20 3.78
N PHE A 121 -10.27 -13.76 2.59
CA PHE A 121 -9.64 -15.08 2.43
C PHE A 121 -8.17 -14.89 2.10
N VAL A 122 -7.27 -15.45 2.90
CA VAL A 122 -5.82 -15.44 2.65
C VAL A 122 -5.49 -16.57 1.68
N PRO A 123 -5.00 -16.26 0.48
CA PRO A 123 -4.68 -17.29 -0.50
C PRO A 123 -3.49 -18.16 -0.05
N GLN A 124 -3.45 -19.37 -0.57
CA GLN A 124 -2.28 -20.24 -0.39
C GLN A 124 -1.16 -19.79 -1.31
N CYS A 125 0.05 -19.73 -0.78
CA CYS A 125 1.24 -19.41 -1.53
C CYS A 125 2.22 -20.58 -1.57
N THR A 126 3.17 -20.54 -2.49
CA THR A 126 4.29 -21.51 -2.55
C THR A 126 5.28 -21.35 -1.40
N HIS A 127 5.34 -20.15 -0.82
CA HIS A 127 6.21 -19.85 0.32
C HIS A 127 5.53 -20.18 1.65
N ASN A 128 6.32 -20.67 2.61
CA ASN A 128 5.81 -21.03 3.93
C ASN A 128 5.31 -19.82 4.73
N LYS A 129 5.87 -18.64 4.47
CA LYS A 129 5.50 -17.39 5.14
C LYS A 129 5.34 -16.28 4.12
N MET A 130 4.31 -15.45 4.31
CA MET A 130 4.06 -14.28 3.51
C MET A 130 3.76 -13.07 4.38
N THR A 131 4.36 -11.95 4.04
CA THR A 131 4.08 -10.67 4.69
C THR A 131 3.07 -9.89 3.86
N TRP A 132 2.04 -9.42 4.53
CA TRP A 132 0.98 -8.59 3.98
C TRP A 132 0.94 -7.25 4.69
N GLN A 133 0.74 -6.19 3.95
CA GLN A 133 0.47 -4.87 4.49
C GLN A 133 -1.02 -4.59 4.29
N VAL A 134 -1.72 -4.34 5.38
CA VAL A 134 -3.13 -3.93 5.38
C VAL A 134 -3.20 -2.42 5.50
N ASN A 135 -3.89 -1.80 4.59
CA ASN A 135 -4.16 -0.38 4.59
C ASN A 135 -5.64 -0.17 4.89
N PHE A 136 -5.93 0.50 5.98
CA PHE A 136 -7.26 1.01 6.31
C PHE A 136 -7.36 2.45 5.84
N SER A 137 -8.45 2.81 5.19
CA SER A 137 -8.68 4.16 4.67
C SER A 137 -10.15 4.54 4.74
N ASN A 138 -10.42 5.80 5.05
CA ASN A 138 -11.74 6.44 4.94
C ASN A 138 -11.80 7.51 3.84
N GLY A 139 -10.74 7.60 3.00
CA GLY A 139 -10.58 8.62 1.97
C GLY A 139 -9.76 9.83 2.41
N GLU A 140 -9.71 10.16 3.69
CA GLU A 140 -8.94 11.29 4.25
C GLU A 140 -7.75 10.81 5.08
N GLN A 141 -7.90 9.68 5.74
CA GLN A 141 -6.92 9.14 6.69
C GLN A 141 -6.51 7.73 6.31
N PHE A 142 -5.31 7.35 6.72
CA PHE A 142 -4.74 6.04 6.48
C PHE A 142 -4.11 5.46 7.75
N ILE A 143 -4.35 4.19 7.98
CA ILE A 143 -3.67 3.39 8.99
C ILE A 143 -3.09 2.17 8.28
N SER A 144 -1.82 1.87 8.50
CA SER A 144 -1.17 0.70 7.92
C SER A 144 -0.64 -0.21 9.01
N VAL A 145 -0.95 -1.50 8.88
CA VAL A 145 -0.44 -2.57 9.73
C VAL A 145 0.11 -3.69 8.85
N ILE A 146 0.95 -4.53 9.40
CA ILE A 146 1.42 -5.74 8.70
C ILE A 146 0.95 -6.99 9.41
N PHE A 147 0.79 -8.07 8.64
CA PHE A 147 0.64 -9.41 9.18
C PHE A 147 1.46 -10.42 8.38
N ILE A 148 1.84 -11.49 9.05
CA ILE A 148 2.53 -12.62 8.46
C ILE A 148 1.57 -13.80 8.46
N SER A 149 1.31 -14.36 7.28
CA SER A 149 0.56 -15.61 7.14
C SER A 149 1.52 -16.77 6.98
N GLU A 150 1.20 -17.90 7.65
CA GLU A 150 1.99 -19.13 7.66
C GLU A 150 1.20 -20.26 7.00
N ARG A 151 1.95 -21.25 6.47
CA ARG A 151 1.36 -22.44 5.82
C ARG A 151 1.11 -23.54 6.83
#